data_a893903ecf5eb36abdd41c260bea741b
#
_entry.id   a893903ecf5eb36abdd41c260bea741b
#
_cell.length_a   1.000
_cell.length_b   1.000
_cell.length_c   1.000
_cell.angle_alpha   90.00
_cell.angle_beta   90.00
_cell.angle_gamma   90.00
#
_symmetry.space_group_name_H-M   'P 1'
#
loop_
_entity.id
_entity.type
_entity.pdbx_description
1 polymer ?
#
loop_
_entity_poly.entity_id
_entity_poly.type
_entity_poly.pdbx_seq_one_letter_code
_entity_poly.pdbx_strand_id
1 'polypeptide(L)'
;MFHAGLSAEQFYRRAVSAAVTARRKGKDQIEFFDPEQMEKAQRRLMEEHDIMTALDNQQFAIWLQPQVACASGEICGAEVLLRQRQADGSWSLPPSLIERIESCGLIIPVGYWVMEEACRQLAAWQSQGIMLPLSVNVSLLQLLEHDRGEEMLKLIARYRIAPGTLILEVTESCRMDDPQDVMARLRPLREAGVQIALDDFGMGYAGLHQLQQMKALPVDILKIDKVFIDMLPEDVSMVPAMIQLARGLSLRIVAEGVENDAQRRWLQACLLYTSPSPRDS
;
A
#
# COMPACT_ATOMS: atom_id res chain seq x y z
N MET A 1 -21.55 33.65 -23.12
CA MET A 1 -20.56 34.25 -24.05
C MET A 1 -20.33 33.29 -25.20
N PHE A 2 -20.68 33.67 -26.41
CA PHE A 2 -20.35 32.91 -27.60
C PHE A 2 -18.89 33.19 -27.93
N HIS A 3 -18.01 32.22 -27.84
CA HIS A 3 -16.67 32.33 -28.35
C HIS A 3 -16.74 32.17 -29.89
N ALA A 4 -16.45 33.24 -30.61
CA ALA A 4 -16.26 33.21 -32.05
C ALA A 4 -15.10 32.23 -32.37
N GLY A 5 -15.41 31.12 -33.09
CA GLY A 5 -14.41 30.15 -33.53
C GLY A 5 -14.70 28.66 -33.25
N LEU A 6 -15.83 28.32 -32.59
CA LEU A 6 -16.24 26.93 -32.39
C LEU A 6 -17.06 26.40 -33.56
N SER A 7 -16.74 25.20 -34.06
CA SER A 7 -17.61 24.50 -34.99
C SER A 7 -18.89 24.01 -34.27
N ALA A 8 -19.98 23.80 -35.03
CA ALA A 8 -21.23 23.27 -34.49
C ALA A 8 -21.02 21.93 -33.75
N GLU A 9 -20.12 21.09 -34.25
CA GLU A 9 -19.78 19.80 -33.63
C GLU A 9 -19.07 20.00 -32.29
N GLN A 10 -18.12 20.96 -32.23
CA GLN A 10 -17.44 21.27 -30.96
C GLN A 10 -18.40 21.83 -29.92
N PHE A 11 -19.34 22.69 -30.34
CA PHE A 11 -20.37 23.22 -29.46
C PHE A 11 -21.26 22.11 -28.92
N TYR A 12 -21.71 21.21 -29.78
CA TYR A 12 -22.54 20.07 -29.38
C TYR A 12 -21.80 19.18 -28.39
N ARG A 13 -20.56 18.79 -28.65
CA ARG A 13 -19.72 17.98 -27.72
C ARG A 13 -19.57 18.66 -26.36
N ARG A 14 -19.35 19.96 -26.32
CA ARG A 14 -19.24 20.74 -25.09
C ARG A 14 -20.56 20.78 -24.30
N ALA A 15 -21.68 20.97 -24.97
CA ALA A 15 -23.00 20.95 -24.35
C ALA A 15 -23.34 19.58 -23.76
N VAL A 16 -23.05 18.51 -24.49
CA VAL A 16 -23.26 17.13 -24.00
C VAL A 16 -22.38 16.85 -22.77
N SER A 17 -21.12 17.27 -22.78
CA SER A 17 -20.21 17.10 -21.63
C SER A 17 -20.73 17.82 -20.38
N ALA A 18 -21.17 19.06 -20.52
CA ALA A 18 -21.76 19.83 -19.42
C ALA A 18 -23.06 19.18 -18.89
N ALA A 19 -23.91 18.68 -19.80
CA ALA A 19 -25.13 17.98 -19.42
C ALA A 19 -24.89 16.67 -18.65
N VAL A 20 -23.86 15.89 -19.04
CA VAL A 20 -23.43 14.69 -18.33
C VAL A 20 -22.94 15.02 -16.93
N THR A 21 -22.15 16.09 -16.79
CA THR A 21 -21.65 16.56 -15.49
C THR A 21 -22.79 17.02 -14.60
N ALA A 22 -23.73 17.81 -15.11
CA ALA A 22 -24.94 18.24 -14.38
C ALA A 22 -25.74 17.04 -13.87
N ARG A 23 -25.92 16.02 -14.73
CA ARG A 23 -26.68 14.81 -14.37
C ARG A 23 -26.02 14.00 -13.24
N ARG A 24 -24.67 13.95 -13.17
CA ARG A 24 -23.94 13.28 -12.09
C ARG A 24 -24.04 14.02 -10.76
N LYS A 25 -24.13 15.35 -10.77
CA LYS A 25 -24.26 16.18 -9.57
C LYS A 25 -25.68 16.20 -8.98
N GLY A 26 -26.68 15.73 -9.72
CA GLY A 26 -28.06 15.62 -9.25
C GLY A 26 -29.09 16.29 -10.16
N LYS A 27 -30.35 16.35 -9.70
CA LYS A 27 -31.46 17.02 -10.43
C LYS A 27 -31.37 18.53 -10.19
N ASP A 28 -31.87 19.31 -11.16
CA ASP A 28 -31.98 20.78 -11.12
C ASP A 28 -30.64 21.53 -10.97
N GLN A 29 -29.57 21.00 -11.62
CA GLN A 29 -28.26 21.61 -11.65
C GLN A 29 -27.98 22.22 -13.03
N ILE A 30 -27.36 23.40 -13.02
CA ILE A 30 -26.85 24.06 -14.24
C ILE A 30 -25.33 23.97 -14.19
N GLU A 31 -24.74 23.33 -15.19
CA GLU A 31 -23.30 23.22 -15.34
C GLU A 31 -22.82 23.90 -16.61
N PHE A 32 -21.73 24.61 -16.52
CA PHE A 32 -21.05 25.17 -17.67
C PHE A 32 -19.96 24.22 -18.15
N PHE A 33 -19.77 24.21 -19.47
CA PHE A 33 -18.63 23.48 -20.03
C PHE A 33 -17.32 24.05 -19.49
N ASP A 34 -16.54 23.21 -18.85
CA ASP A 34 -15.22 23.52 -18.34
C ASP A 34 -14.17 22.76 -19.17
N PRO A 35 -13.36 23.47 -19.98
CA PRO A 35 -12.30 22.84 -20.78
C PRO A 35 -11.32 22.04 -19.95
N GLU A 36 -10.95 22.53 -18.75
CA GLU A 36 -10.00 21.87 -17.89
C GLU A 36 -10.53 20.53 -17.37
N GLN A 37 -11.83 20.49 -17.01
CA GLN A 37 -12.46 19.23 -16.60
C GLN A 37 -12.51 18.22 -17.75
N MET A 38 -12.77 18.68 -18.97
CA MET A 38 -12.76 17.80 -20.13
C MET A 38 -11.36 17.24 -20.42
N GLU A 39 -10.34 18.09 -20.38
CA GLU A 39 -8.95 17.65 -20.55
C GLU A 39 -8.52 16.67 -19.47
N LYS A 40 -8.89 16.93 -18.21
CA LYS A 40 -8.65 16.01 -17.10
C LYS A 40 -9.34 14.66 -17.31
N ALA A 41 -10.60 14.67 -17.75
CA ALA A 41 -11.34 13.45 -18.03
C ALA A 41 -10.72 12.64 -19.20
N GLN A 42 -10.32 13.31 -20.27
CA GLN A 42 -9.64 12.67 -21.40
C GLN A 42 -8.29 12.08 -21.00
N ARG A 43 -7.49 12.84 -20.25
CA ARG A 43 -6.20 12.37 -19.72
C ARG A 43 -6.39 11.12 -18.87
N ARG A 44 -7.37 11.14 -17.95
CA ARG A 44 -7.70 9.99 -17.09
C ARG A 44 -8.07 8.75 -17.92
N LEU A 45 -8.87 8.90 -18.97
CA LEU A 45 -9.24 7.78 -19.86
C LEU A 45 -8.03 7.22 -20.62
N MET A 46 -7.11 8.08 -21.05
CA MET A 46 -5.86 7.63 -21.67
C MET A 46 -4.98 6.88 -20.68
N GLU A 47 -4.80 7.44 -19.49
CA GLU A 47 -4.02 6.82 -18.41
C GLU A 47 -4.60 5.45 -17.99
N GLU A 48 -5.93 5.35 -17.88
CA GLU A 48 -6.62 4.10 -17.63
C GLU A 48 -6.34 3.06 -18.72
N HIS A 49 -6.46 3.46 -19.98
CA HIS A 49 -6.17 2.59 -21.12
C HIS A 49 -4.71 2.12 -21.13
N ASP A 50 -3.76 3.03 -20.88
CA ASP A 50 -2.33 2.74 -20.87
C ASP A 50 -1.98 1.74 -19.74
N ILE A 51 -2.54 1.94 -18.55
CA ILE A 51 -2.31 1.05 -17.39
C ILE A 51 -2.89 -0.34 -17.66
N MET A 52 -4.12 -0.43 -18.18
CA MET A 52 -4.74 -1.71 -18.51
C MET A 52 -3.96 -2.43 -19.62
N THR A 53 -3.54 -1.70 -20.66
CA THR A 53 -2.70 -2.24 -21.74
C THR A 53 -1.36 -2.75 -21.20
N ALA A 54 -0.76 -2.04 -20.26
CA ALA A 54 0.49 -2.47 -19.61
C ALA A 54 0.29 -3.75 -18.79
N LEU A 55 -0.86 -3.88 -18.12
CA LEU A 55 -1.20 -5.09 -17.36
C LEU A 55 -1.38 -6.30 -18.29
N ASP A 56 -2.15 -6.15 -19.37
CA ASP A 56 -2.43 -7.20 -20.33
C ASP A 56 -1.15 -7.65 -21.09
N ASN A 57 -0.25 -6.71 -21.40
CA ASN A 57 0.99 -6.96 -22.11
C ASN A 57 2.16 -7.38 -21.21
N GLN A 58 1.91 -7.74 -19.94
CA GLN A 58 2.95 -8.15 -19.00
C GLN A 58 4.08 -7.11 -18.84
N GLN A 59 3.72 -5.83 -18.87
CA GLN A 59 4.64 -4.73 -18.67
C GLN A 59 4.82 -4.34 -17.20
N PHE A 60 4.21 -5.08 -16.29
CA PHE A 60 4.43 -4.99 -14.85
C PHE A 60 5.26 -6.17 -14.36
N ALA A 61 6.06 -5.94 -13.33
CA ALA A 61 6.78 -6.96 -12.59
C ALA A 61 6.79 -6.62 -11.11
N ILE A 62 6.92 -7.62 -10.26
CA ILE A 62 7.25 -7.43 -8.84
C ILE A 62 8.77 -7.57 -8.66
N TRP A 63 9.35 -6.62 -7.94
CA TRP A 63 10.71 -6.73 -7.42
C TRP A 63 10.64 -6.98 -5.93
N LEU A 64 11.66 -7.65 -5.40
CA LEU A 64 11.72 -8.03 -4.00
C LEU A 64 12.85 -7.24 -3.33
N GLN A 65 12.49 -6.37 -2.41
CA GLN A 65 13.46 -5.66 -1.57
C GLN A 65 13.69 -6.46 -0.29
N PRO A 66 14.91 -6.96 -0.03
CA PRO A 66 15.15 -7.77 1.15
C PRO A 66 15.03 -6.96 2.43
N GLN A 67 14.43 -7.56 3.44
CA GLN A 67 14.42 -7.08 4.82
C GLN A 67 15.44 -7.88 5.61
N VAL A 68 16.23 -7.17 6.42
CA VAL A 68 17.38 -7.74 7.13
C VAL A 68 17.17 -7.63 8.62
N ALA A 69 17.38 -8.71 9.34
CA ALA A 69 17.35 -8.71 10.80
C ALA A 69 18.49 -7.85 11.37
N CYS A 70 18.15 -6.83 12.16
CA CYS A 70 19.15 -5.92 12.72
C CYS A 70 20.24 -6.64 13.54
N ALA A 71 19.89 -7.71 14.25
CA ALA A 71 20.82 -8.42 15.13
C ALA A 71 21.84 -9.28 14.35
N SER A 72 21.36 -10.10 13.39
CA SER A 72 22.20 -11.08 12.69
C SER A 72 22.72 -10.59 11.33
N GLY A 73 22.04 -9.62 10.72
CA GLY A 73 22.31 -9.20 9.34
C GLY A 73 21.78 -10.19 8.29
N GLU A 74 21.03 -11.20 8.69
CA GLU A 74 20.44 -12.19 7.78
C GLU A 74 19.15 -11.67 7.17
N ILE A 75 18.83 -12.12 5.96
CA ILE A 75 17.55 -11.81 5.31
C ILE A 75 16.44 -12.54 6.08
N CYS A 76 15.48 -11.78 6.60
CA CYS A 76 14.35 -12.28 7.37
C CYS A 76 12.99 -12.08 6.69
N GLY A 77 12.96 -11.46 5.52
CA GLY A 77 11.76 -11.23 4.71
C GLY A 77 12.09 -10.43 3.46
N ALA A 78 11.07 -10.10 2.69
CA ALA A 78 11.20 -9.16 1.58
C ALA A 78 9.91 -8.38 1.38
N GLU A 79 10.01 -7.19 0.80
CA GLU A 79 8.88 -6.37 0.38
C GLU A 79 8.68 -6.43 -1.13
N VAL A 80 7.43 -6.55 -1.54
CA VAL A 80 7.01 -6.52 -2.95
C VAL A 80 6.91 -5.09 -3.43
N LEU A 81 7.69 -4.76 -4.43
CA LEU A 81 7.71 -3.45 -5.06
C LEU A 81 7.29 -3.57 -6.53
N LEU A 82 6.20 -2.89 -6.89
CA LEU A 82 5.74 -2.84 -8.29
C LEU A 82 6.79 -2.14 -9.17
N ARG A 83 7.03 -2.69 -10.35
CA ARG A 83 7.85 -2.07 -11.39
C ARG A 83 7.12 -2.13 -12.72
N GLN A 84 7.32 -1.10 -13.53
CA GLN A 84 6.80 -1.03 -14.89
C GLN A 84 7.95 -1.00 -15.89
N ARG A 85 7.80 -1.76 -16.98
CA ARG A 85 8.74 -1.77 -18.09
C ARG A 85 8.64 -0.47 -18.85
N GLN A 86 9.77 0.23 -19.01
CA GLN A 86 9.83 1.48 -19.73
C GLN A 86 10.06 1.24 -21.24
N ALA A 87 9.89 2.28 -22.05
CA ALA A 87 10.07 2.21 -23.50
C ALA A 87 11.49 1.80 -23.93
N ASP A 88 12.49 2.10 -23.09
CA ASP A 88 13.89 1.69 -23.30
C ASP A 88 14.19 0.26 -22.84
N GLY A 89 13.18 -0.46 -22.35
CA GLY A 89 13.28 -1.82 -21.83
C GLY A 89 13.72 -1.93 -20.37
N SER A 90 14.08 -0.85 -19.71
CA SER A 90 14.40 -0.83 -18.28
C SER A 90 13.14 -1.04 -17.41
N TRP A 91 13.37 -1.38 -16.14
CA TRP A 91 12.31 -1.52 -15.16
C TRP A 91 12.43 -0.42 -14.11
N SER A 92 11.38 0.34 -13.89
CA SER A 92 11.34 1.38 -12.87
C SER A 92 9.94 1.49 -12.25
N LEU A 93 9.84 2.24 -11.15
CA LEU A 93 8.57 2.76 -10.67
C LEU A 93 8.48 4.21 -11.14
N PRO A 94 7.69 4.52 -12.19
CA PRO A 94 7.52 5.91 -12.61
C PRO A 94 6.96 6.76 -11.48
N PRO A 95 7.44 8.00 -11.31
CA PRO A 95 6.80 8.94 -10.41
C PRO A 95 5.30 9.00 -10.67
N SER A 96 4.50 9.11 -9.65
CA SER A 96 3.03 9.16 -9.73
C SER A 96 2.33 7.93 -10.35
N LEU A 97 3.01 6.81 -10.63
CA LEU A 97 2.31 5.63 -11.17
C LEU A 97 1.22 5.13 -10.21
N ILE A 98 1.54 5.02 -8.93
CA ILE A 98 0.57 4.56 -7.91
C ILE A 98 -0.60 5.54 -7.82
N GLU A 99 -0.33 6.85 -7.75
CA GLU A 99 -1.37 7.89 -7.74
C GLU A 99 -2.28 7.83 -8.98
N ARG A 100 -1.71 7.54 -10.15
CA ARG A 100 -2.47 7.35 -11.40
C ARG A 100 -3.33 6.10 -11.34
N ILE A 101 -2.79 4.97 -10.86
CA ILE A 101 -3.53 3.73 -10.67
C ILE A 101 -4.72 3.97 -9.74
N GLU A 102 -4.52 4.67 -8.63
CA GLU A 102 -5.57 5.03 -7.67
C GLU A 102 -6.61 5.97 -8.28
N SER A 103 -6.16 7.07 -8.91
CA SER A 103 -7.05 8.07 -9.49
C SER A 103 -7.92 7.52 -10.62
N CYS A 104 -7.41 6.54 -11.38
CA CYS A 104 -8.16 5.84 -12.41
C CYS A 104 -9.08 4.73 -11.85
N GLY A 105 -8.98 4.41 -10.55
CA GLY A 105 -9.72 3.30 -9.94
C GLY A 105 -9.18 1.92 -10.29
N LEU A 106 -7.96 1.86 -10.82
CA LEU A 106 -7.28 0.62 -11.24
C LEU A 106 -6.47 -0.03 -10.12
N ILE A 107 -6.50 0.55 -8.91
CA ILE A 107 -5.81 -0.01 -7.74
C ILE A 107 -6.29 -1.45 -7.44
N ILE A 108 -7.54 -1.76 -7.77
CA ILE A 108 -8.12 -3.07 -7.54
C ILE A 108 -7.54 -4.12 -8.49
N PRO A 109 -7.68 -4.01 -9.83
CA PRO A 109 -7.13 -5.02 -10.74
C PRO A 109 -5.62 -5.13 -10.68
N VAL A 110 -4.89 -4.01 -10.54
CA VAL A 110 -3.43 -4.03 -10.40
C VAL A 110 -3.02 -4.66 -9.08
N GLY A 111 -3.66 -4.30 -7.98
CA GLY A 111 -3.34 -4.87 -6.67
C GLY A 111 -3.68 -6.35 -6.57
N TYR A 112 -4.76 -6.80 -7.21
CA TYR A 112 -5.06 -8.24 -7.32
C TYR A 112 -3.95 -8.98 -8.07
N TRP A 113 -3.49 -8.43 -9.18
CA TRP A 113 -2.37 -8.99 -9.94
C TRP A 113 -1.08 -9.05 -9.10
N VAL A 114 -0.75 -7.96 -8.38
CA VAL A 114 0.42 -7.95 -7.48
C VAL A 114 0.29 -9.03 -6.40
N MET A 115 -0.89 -9.17 -5.80
CA MET A 115 -1.16 -10.19 -4.79
C MET A 115 -1.01 -11.61 -5.36
N GLU A 116 -1.51 -11.86 -6.56
CA GLU A 116 -1.37 -13.17 -7.20
C GLU A 116 0.10 -13.49 -7.51
N GLU A 117 0.89 -12.51 -8.01
CA GLU A 117 2.33 -12.68 -8.23
C GLU A 117 3.09 -12.95 -6.91
N ALA A 118 2.74 -12.25 -5.83
CA ALA A 118 3.32 -12.49 -4.51
C ALA A 118 3.00 -13.91 -4.01
N CYS A 119 1.77 -14.37 -4.15
CA CYS A 119 1.38 -15.73 -3.80
C CYS A 119 2.12 -16.77 -4.67
N ARG A 120 2.30 -16.51 -5.95
CA ARG A 120 3.06 -17.39 -6.85
C ARG A 120 4.54 -17.49 -6.42
N GLN A 121 5.14 -16.36 -6.05
CA GLN A 121 6.50 -16.31 -5.54
C GLN A 121 6.66 -17.06 -4.23
N LEU A 122 5.74 -16.88 -3.28
CA LEU A 122 5.72 -17.61 -2.01
C LEU A 122 5.60 -19.12 -2.25
N ALA A 123 4.70 -19.56 -3.12
CA ALA A 123 4.54 -20.98 -3.46
C ALA A 123 5.82 -21.56 -4.09
N ALA A 124 6.50 -20.80 -4.96
CA ALA A 124 7.77 -21.20 -5.54
C ALA A 124 8.87 -21.34 -4.46
N TRP A 125 8.95 -20.42 -3.51
CA TRP A 125 9.87 -20.51 -2.37
C TRP A 125 9.56 -21.70 -1.46
N GLN A 126 8.30 -21.88 -1.10
CA GLN A 126 7.87 -23.02 -0.28
C GLN A 126 8.24 -24.36 -0.91
N SER A 127 8.14 -24.50 -2.24
CA SER A 127 8.54 -25.72 -2.97
C SER A 127 10.05 -26.01 -2.87
N GLN A 128 10.85 -24.98 -2.58
CA GLN A 128 12.29 -25.07 -2.38
C GLN A 128 12.69 -25.12 -0.88
N GLY A 129 11.71 -25.21 0.02
CA GLY A 129 11.95 -25.21 1.46
C GLY A 129 12.29 -23.82 2.05
N ILE A 130 12.09 -22.75 1.28
CA ILE A 130 12.34 -21.36 1.72
C ILE A 130 11.04 -20.81 2.34
N MET A 131 11.12 -20.43 3.61
CA MET A 131 9.97 -19.92 4.39
C MET A 131 10.16 -18.45 4.77
N LEU A 132 10.56 -17.62 3.82
CA LEU A 132 10.72 -16.17 4.01
C LEU A 132 9.37 -15.47 3.88
N PRO A 133 9.00 -14.57 4.82
CA PRO A 133 7.84 -13.71 4.69
C PRO A 133 7.97 -12.72 3.52
N LEU A 134 6.86 -12.45 2.86
CA LEU A 134 6.75 -11.49 1.78
C LEU A 134 5.66 -10.48 2.11
N SER A 135 6.04 -9.20 2.16
CA SER A 135 5.14 -8.08 2.42
C SER A 135 4.58 -7.51 1.12
N VAL A 136 3.30 -7.20 1.12
CA VAL A 136 2.59 -6.61 -0.03
C VAL A 136 1.82 -5.40 0.42
N ASN A 137 2.04 -4.27 -0.24
CA ASN A 137 1.27 -3.04 -0.04
C ASN A 137 -0.17 -3.22 -0.53
N VAL A 138 -1.14 -2.91 0.32
CA VAL A 138 -2.58 -3.04 0.03
C VAL A 138 -3.29 -1.76 0.39
N SER A 139 -3.97 -1.18 -0.59
CA SER A 139 -4.84 -0.02 -0.35
C SER A 139 -6.06 -0.43 0.48
N LEU A 140 -6.48 0.44 1.41
CA LEU A 140 -7.70 0.21 2.17
C LEU A 140 -8.93 0.10 1.25
N LEU A 141 -8.94 0.82 0.13
CA LEU A 141 -10.01 0.70 -0.87
C LEU A 141 -10.15 -0.73 -1.39
N GLN A 142 -9.04 -1.46 -1.54
CA GLN A 142 -9.06 -2.87 -1.94
C GLN A 142 -9.67 -3.77 -0.85
N LEU A 143 -9.41 -3.48 0.43
CA LEU A 143 -9.95 -4.24 1.56
C LEU A 143 -11.42 -3.95 1.81
N LEU A 144 -11.86 -2.70 1.58
CA LEU A 144 -13.23 -2.26 1.87
C LEU A 144 -14.22 -2.60 0.76
N GLU A 145 -13.75 -2.92 -0.44
CA GLU A 145 -14.65 -3.32 -1.52
C GLU A 145 -15.25 -4.71 -1.24
N HIS A 146 -16.52 -4.84 -1.64
CA HIS A 146 -17.26 -6.08 -1.42
C HIS A 146 -16.56 -7.27 -2.10
N ASP A 147 -16.50 -8.42 -1.43
CA ASP A 147 -15.93 -9.70 -1.89
C ASP A 147 -14.39 -9.76 -2.05
N ARG A 148 -13.64 -8.66 -1.84
CA ARG A 148 -12.17 -8.67 -2.06
C ARG A 148 -11.41 -9.47 -1.01
N GLY A 149 -11.84 -9.41 0.23
CA GLY A 149 -11.27 -10.29 1.27
C GLY A 149 -11.40 -11.78 0.93
N GLU A 150 -12.55 -12.17 0.37
CA GLU A 150 -12.77 -13.56 -0.10
C GLU A 150 -11.88 -13.92 -1.30
N GLU A 151 -11.66 -13.00 -2.23
CA GLU A 151 -10.75 -13.23 -3.35
C GLU A 151 -9.30 -13.43 -2.90
N MET A 152 -8.83 -12.62 -1.93
CA MET A 152 -7.53 -12.84 -1.31
C MET A 152 -7.44 -14.19 -0.61
N LEU A 153 -8.46 -14.60 0.13
CA LEU A 153 -8.52 -15.91 0.76
C LEU A 153 -8.49 -17.05 -0.27
N LYS A 154 -9.16 -16.87 -1.42
CA LYS A 154 -9.12 -17.86 -2.53
C LYS A 154 -7.71 -17.97 -3.12
N LEU A 155 -6.97 -16.86 -3.26
CA LEU A 155 -5.56 -16.89 -3.69
C LEU A 155 -4.68 -17.64 -2.69
N ILE A 156 -4.79 -17.29 -1.39
CA ILE A 156 -4.05 -17.94 -0.31
C ILE A 156 -4.28 -19.46 -0.31
N ALA A 157 -5.54 -19.88 -0.44
CA ALA A 157 -5.91 -21.29 -0.49
C ALA A 157 -5.40 -21.96 -1.78
N ARG A 158 -5.56 -21.30 -2.95
CA ARG A 158 -5.13 -21.81 -4.27
C ARG A 158 -3.63 -22.10 -4.30
N TYR A 159 -2.82 -21.17 -3.77
CA TYR A 159 -1.37 -21.30 -3.74
C TYR A 159 -0.84 -22.01 -2.48
N ARG A 160 -1.75 -22.42 -1.57
CA ARG A 160 -1.41 -23.09 -0.30
C ARG A 160 -0.37 -22.34 0.50
N ILE A 161 -0.58 -21.03 0.65
CA ILE A 161 0.36 -20.15 1.33
C ILE A 161 0.46 -20.55 2.80
N ALA A 162 1.69 -20.77 3.28
CA ALA A 162 1.94 -21.15 4.66
C ALA A 162 1.61 -19.98 5.62
N PRO A 163 0.99 -20.26 6.77
CA PRO A 163 0.73 -19.21 7.77
C PRO A 163 1.99 -18.44 8.14
N GLY A 164 1.87 -17.13 8.26
CA GLY A 164 2.95 -16.22 8.65
C GLY A 164 3.92 -15.85 7.53
N THR A 165 3.74 -16.35 6.29
CA THR A 165 4.62 -16.00 5.16
C THR A 165 4.07 -14.89 4.28
N LEU A 166 2.79 -14.56 4.37
CA LEU A 166 2.20 -13.39 3.68
C LEU A 166 1.93 -12.28 4.71
N ILE A 167 2.40 -11.08 4.40
CA ILE A 167 2.20 -9.87 5.20
C ILE A 167 1.48 -8.86 4.32
N LEU A 168 0.39 -8.25 4.80
CA LEU A 168 -0.27 -7.13 4.15
C LEU A 168 0.14 -5.83 4.85
N GLU A 169 0.65 -4.89 4.09
CA GLU A 169 1.03 -3.57 4.56
C GLU A 169 -0.10 -2.58 4.25
N VAL A 170 -0.61 -1.94 5.29
CA VAL A 170 -1.69 -0.94 5.19
C VAL A 170 -1.19 0.38 5.77
N THR A 171 -1.42 1.49 5.06
CA THR A 171 -0.94 2.80 5.49
C THR A 171 -1.79 3.40 6.61
N GLU A 172 -1.16 4.17 7.52
CA GLU A 172 -1.83 4.92 8.59
C GLU A 172 -2.84 5.94 8.04
N SER A 173 -2.57 6.54 6.88
CA SER A 173 -3.38 7.59 6.24
C SER A 173 -4.76 7.11 5.81
N CYS A 174 -5.00 5.83 5.85
CA CYS A 174 -6.32 5.27 5.61
C CYS A 174 -7.28 5.84 6.65
N ARG A 175 -8.11 6.82 6.27
CA ARG A 175 -9.19 7.33 7.11
C ARG A 175 -10.09 6.16 7.49
N MET A 176 -9.88 5.68 8.70
CA MET A 176 -10.74 4.66 9.29
C MET A 176 -11.99 5.35 9.79
N ASP A 177 -12.91 5.65 8.88
CA ASP A 177 -14.23 6.20 9.27
C ASP A 177 -14.98 5.18 10.15
N ASP A 178 -14.72 3.88 9.95
CA ASP A 178 -15.21 2.80 10.81
C ASP A 178 -14.12 1.73 11.06
N PRO A 179 -13.41 1.78 12.20
CA PRO A 179 -12.43 0.76 12.59
C PRO A 179 -13.03 -0.65 12.72
N GLN A 180 -14.33 -0.77 13.02
CA GLN A 180 -14.97 -2.07 13.19
C GLN A 180 -15.16 -2.78 11.85
N ASP A 181 -15.46 -2.04 10.77
CA ASP A 181 -15.56 -2.62 9.42
C ASP A 181 -14.20 -3.12 8.93
N VAL A 182 -13.13 -2.33 9.13
CA VAL A 182 -11.75 -2.76 8.81
C VAL A 182 -11.38 -4.03 9.59
N MET A 183 -11.69 -4.07 10.88
CA MET A 183 -11.46 -5.23 11.73
C MET A 183 -12.19 -6.48 11.21
N ALA A 184 -13.46 -6.33 10.84
CA ALA A 184 -14.27 -7.44 10.34
C ALA A 184 -13.69 -8.03 9.05
N ARG A 185 -13.10 -7.19 8.19
CA ARG A 185 -12.50 -7.61 6.91
C ARG A 185 -11.10 -8.22 7.07
N LEU A 186 -10.30 -7.72 8.00
CA LEU A 186 -8.96 -8.25 8.26
C LEU A 186 -8.97 -9.56 9.06
N ARG A 187 -9.98 -9.78 9.90
CA ARG A 187 -10.07 -10.98 10.75
C ARG A 187 -9.98 -12.31 9.98
N PRO A 188 -10.75 -12.55 8.90
CA PRO A 188 -10.66 -13.79 8.13
C PRO A 188 -9.28 -14.03 7.52
N LEU A 189 -8.60 -12.96 7.09
CA LEU A 189 -7.24 -13.03 6.55
C LEU A 189 -6.24 -13.44 7.63
N ARG A 190 -6.36 -12.86 8.83
CA ARG A 190 -5.54 -13.27 9.99
C ARG A 190 -5.79 -14.71 10.42
N GLU A 191 -7.04 -15.15 10.43
CA GLU A 191 -7.40 -16.54 10.73
C GLU A 191 -6.81 -17.51 9.69
N ALA A 192 -6.62 -17.06 8.46
CA ALA A 192 -5.88 -17.80 7.43
C ALA A 192 -4.35 -17.72 7.59
N GLY A 193 -3.83 -17.03 8.61
CA GLY A 193 -2.41 -16.93 8.91
C GLY A 193 -1.70 -15.75 8.23
N VAL A 194 -2.43 -14.80 7.65
CA VAL A 194 -1.86 -13.56 7.12
C VAL A 194 -1.50 -12.62 8.27
N GLN A 195 -0.34 -11.97 8.18
CA GLN A 195 0.09 -10.95 9.13
C GLN A 195 -0.23 -9.56 8.58
N ILE A 196 -0.49 -8.62 9.46
CA ILE A 196 -0.81 -7.23 9.10
C ILE A 196 0.29 -6.31 9.61
N ALA A 197 0.84 -5.51 8.70
CA ALA A 197 1.79 -4.45 9.02
C ALA A 197 1.11 -3.08 8.86
N LEU A 198 1.31 -2.21 9.83
CA LEU A 198 0.94 -0.80 9.73
C LEU A 198 2.11 -0.02 9.18
N ASP A 199 1.92 0.60 8.03
CA ASP A 199 2.92 1.36 7.29
C ASP A 199 2.79 2.87 7.51
N ASP A 200 3.86 3.64 7.22
CA ASP A 200 3.96 5.10 7.35
C ASP A 200 3.60 5.62 8.76
N PHE A 201 3.87 4.84 9.82
CA PHE A 201 3.47 5.20 11.16
C PHE A 201 4.15 6.47 11.66
N GLY A 202 3.34 7.43 12.10
CA GLY A 202 3.78 8.71 12.65
C GLY A 202 3.73 9.87 11.66
N MET A 203 3.40 9.65 10.39
CA MET A 203 3.22 10.70 9.38
C MET A 203 1.89 11.45 9.53
N GLY A 204 0.93 10.85 10.22
CA GLY A 204 -0.37 11.46 10.53
C GLY A 204 -0.37 12.26 11.84
N TYR A 205 -1.49 12.91 12.16
CA TYR A 205 -1.71 13.50 13.47
C TYR A 205 -1.96 12.40 14.50
N ALA A 206 -0.90 11.79 15.01
CA ALA A 206 -0.97 10.73 16.02
C ALA A 206 -1.52 11.27 17.35
N GLY A 207 -2.85 11.31 17.46
CA GLY A 207 -3.54 11.62 18.72
C GLY A 207 -3.72 10.36 19.57
N LEU A 208 -3.97 10.54 20.89
CA LEU A 208 -4.32 9.46 21.82
C LEU A 208 -5.47 8.57 21.29
N HIS A 209 -6.33 9.13 20.46
CA HIS A 209 -7.44 8.39 19.82
C HIS A 209 -6.92 7.33 18.83
N GLN A 210 -5.89 7.65 18.04
CA GLN A 210 -5.27 6.68 17.11
C GLN A 210 -4.59 5.54 17.85
N LEU A 211 -3.93 5.82 18.97
CA LEU A 211 -3.35 4.78 19.82
C LEU A 211 -4.40 3.81 20.38
N GLN A 212 -5.59 4.32 20.71
CA GLN A 212 -6.71 3.47 21.13
C GLN A 212 -7.25 2.63 19.97
N GLN A 213 -7.32 3.20 18.77
CA GLN A 213 -7.72 2.48 17.57
C GLN A 213 -6.70 1.39 17.19
N MET A 214 -5.39 1.67 17.28
CA MET A 214 -4.34 0.68 17.06
C MET A 214 -4.46 -0.54 17.97
N LYS A 215 -4.84 -0.35 19.24
CA LYS A 215 -5.11 -1.47 20.15
C LYS A 215 -6.25 -2.37 19.68
N ALA A 216 -7.20 -1.80 18.97
CA ALA A 216 -8.35 -2.54 18.44
C ALA A 216 -8.02 -3.21 17.09
N LEU A 217 -7.05 -2.69 16.32
CA LEU A 217 -6.67 -3.26 15.04
C LEU A 217 -5.84 -4.54 15.21
N PRO A 218 -6.06 -5.53 14.35
CA PRO A 218 -5.33 -6.79 14.38
C PRO A 218 -3.95 -6.65 13.70
N VAL A 219 -3.13 -5.70 14.16
CA VAL A 219 -1.80 -5.43 13.63
C VAL A 219 -0.76 -6.32 14.30
N ASP A 220 0.21 -6.80 13.56
CA ASP A 220 1.32 -7.66 14.02
C ASP A 220 2.67 -6.94 13.91
N ILE A 221 2.79 -5.97 13.00
CA ILE A 221 4.04 -5.28 12.66
C ILE A 221 3.79 -3.78 12.59
N LEU A 222 4.73 -3.00 13.13
CA LEU A 222 4.80 -1.55 12.97
C LEU A 222 6.01 -1.21 12.10
N LYS A 223 5.80 -0.50 10.99
CA LYS A 223 6.87 0.03 10.13
C LYS A 223 7.13 1.48 10.52
N ILE A 224 8.39 1.80 10.80
CA ILE A 224 8.85 3.16 11.08
C ILE A 224 9.33 3.76 9.77
N ASP A 225 8.64 4.81 9.32
CA ASP A 225 8.90 5.47 8.05
C ASP A 225 10.32 6.04 7.97
N LYS A 226 10.87 6.07 6.75
CA LYS A 226 12.19 6.60 6.41
C LYS A 226 12.43 8.01 6.95
N VAL A 227 11.43 8.88 6.97
CA VAL A 227 11.55 10.26 7.47
C VAL A 227 12.11 10.31 8.89
N PHE A 228 11.70 9.39 9.77
CA PHE A 228 12.22 9.29 11.13
C PHE A 228 13.61 8.66 11.19
N ILE A 229 13.88 7.71 10.30
CA ILE A 229 15.19 7.05 10.22
C ILE A 229 16.25 8.00 9.66
N ASP A 230 15.89 8.88 8.73
CA ASP A 230 16.79 9.90 8.18
C ASP A 230 17.26 10.94 9.21
N MET A 231 16.50 11.11 10.30
CA MET A 231 16.90 12.00 11.42
C MET A 231 18.00 11.38 12.29
N LEU A 232 18.24 10.09 12.21
CA LEU A 232 19.23 9.37 13.03
C LEU A 232 20.64 9.52 12.48
N PRO A 233 21.65 9.64 13.37
CA PRO A 233 21.58 9.63 14.84
C PRO A 233 21.41 11.02 15.50
N GLU A 234 21.24 12.11 14.73
CA GLU A 234 21.26 13.49 15.21
C GLU A 234 20.01 13.81 16.05
N ASP A 235 18.83 13.36 15.63
CA ASP A 235 17.59 13.48 16.40
C ASP A 235 17.04 12.09 16.75
N VAL A 236 17.10 11.80 18.03
CA VAL A 236 16.67 10.51 18.60
C VAL A 236 15.35 10.62 19.38
N SER A 237 14.59 11.70 19.20
CA SER A 237 13.41 11.95 20.02
C SER A 237 12.24 10.99 19.73
N MET A 238 11.96 10.72 18.46
CA MET A 238 10.76 10.00 18.02
C MET A 238 10.92 8.48 17.98
N VAL A 239 12.01 7.98 17.38
CA VAL A 239 12.19 6.54 17.14
C VAL A 239 12.15 5.69 18.42
N PRO A 240 12.80 6.10 19.55
CA PRO A 240 12.66 5.39 20.82
C PRO A 240 11.22 5.30 21.33
N ALA A 241 10.46 6.39 21.18
CA ALA A 241 9.06 6.41 21.61
C ALA A 241 8.21 5.44 20.79
N MET A 242 8.43 5.38 19.47
CA MET A 242 7.76 4.43 18.57
C MET A 242 8.13 2.98 18.92
N ILE A 243 9.40 2.71 19.21
CA ILE A 243 9.87 1.40 19.65
C ILE A 243 9.19 0.99 20.96
N GLN A 244 9.11 1.88 21.96
CA GLN A 244 8.45 1.59 23.23
C GLN A 244 6.95 1.35 23.08
N LEU A 245 6.30 2.12 22.20
CA LEU A 245 4.90 1.93 21.87
C LEU A 245 4.66 0.56 21.25
N ALA A 246 5.42 0.19 20.22
CA ALA A 246 5.29 -1.09 19.55
C ALA A 246 5.47 -2.27 20.52
N ARG A 247 6.43 -2.15 21.47
CA ARG A 247 6.61 -3.14 22.53
C ARG A 247 5.43 -3.24 23.48
N GLY A 248 4.92 -2.09 23.93
CA GLY A 248 3.73 -2.04 24.77
C GLY A 248 2.50 -2.69 24.14
N LEU A 249 2.48 -2.74 22.80
CA LEU A 249 1.45 -3.40 22.00
C LEU A 249 1.84 -4.82 21.52
N SER A 250 3.02 -5.32 21.88
CA SER A 250 3.57 -6.63 21.43
C SER A 250 3.70 -6.73 19.91
N LEU A 251 4.01 -5.60 19.23
CA LEU A 251 4.21 -5.55 17.79
C LEU A 251 5.69 -5.76 17.44
N ARG A 252 5.95 -6.44 16.32
CA ARG A 252 7.27 -6.44 15.69
C ARG A 252 7.52 -5.06 15.05
N ILE A 253 8.80 -4.72 14.88
CA ILE A 253 9.18 -3.42 14.33
C ILE A 253 10.02 -3.65 13.08
N VAL A 254 9.71 -2.88 12.04
CA VAL A 254 10.51 -2.76 10.82
C VAL A 254 10.90 -1.29 10.66
N ALA A 255 12.18 -1.01 10.46
CA ALA A 255 12.69 0.33 10.16
C ALA A 255 12.94 0.44 8.66
N GLU A 256 12.40 1.47 8.04
CA GLU A 256 12.52 1.69 6.60
C GLU A 256 13.62 2.69 6.27
N GLY A 257 14.17 2.57 5.04
CA GLY A 257 15.11 3.55 4.53
C GLY A 257 16.43 3.64 5.30
N VAL A 258 16.90 2.55 5.90
CA VAL A 258 18.24 2.51 6.53
C VAL A 258 19.30 2.56 5.45
N GLU A 259 19.99 3.70 5.29
CA GLU A 259 20.91 3.95 4.18
C GLU A 259 22.38 3.88 4.58
N ASN A 260 22.67 3.98 5.88
CA ASN A 260 24.07 4.02 6.33
C ASN A 260 24.31 3.23 7.62
N ASP A 261 25.59 2.98 7.88
CA ASP A 261 26.04 2.21 9.04
C ASP A 261 25.79 2.90 10.39
N ALA A 262 25.68 4.23 10.42
CA ALA A 262 25.39 4.95 11.67
C ALA A 262 23.94 4.70 12.10
N GLN A 263 22.99 4.83 11.19
CA GLN A 263 21.58 4.48 11.40
C GLN A 263 21.43 3.02 11.81
N ARG A 264 22.08 2.09 11.08
CA ARG A 264 22.04 0.66 11.39
C ARG A 264 22.53 0.36 12.79
N ARG A 265 23.69 0.89 13.19
CA ARG A 265 24.27 0.67 14.54
C ARG A 265 23.39 1.25 15.63
N TRP A 266 22.82 2.41 15.38
CA TRP A 266 21.89 3.04 16.32
C TRP A 266 20.64 2.19 16.55
N LEU A 267 19.99 1.73 15.48
CA LEU A 267 18.84 0.83 15.54
C LEU A 267 19.19 -0.49 16.23
N GLN A 268 20.34 -1.06 15.92
CA GLN A 268 20.85 -2.28 16.56
C GLN A 268 20.97 -2.09 18.07
N ALA A 269 21.54 -0.98 18.54
CA ALA A 269 21.65 -0.67 19.96
C ALA A 269 20.28 -0.51 20.63
N CYS A 270 19.34 0.16 19.98
CA CYS A 270 17.97 0.35 20.51
C CYS A 270 17.17 -0.96 20.57
N LEU A 271 17.38 -1.87 19.64
CA LEU A 271 16.68 -3.15 19.58
C LEU A 271 17.32 -4.22 20.48
N LEU A 272 18.66 -4.20 20.65
CA LEU A 272 19.39 -5.09 21.57
C LEU A 272 19.14 -4.77 23.05
N TYR A 273 18.84 -3.53 23.40
CA TYR A 273 18.43 -3.16 24.77
C TYR A 273 17.07 -3.72 25.17
N THR A 274 16.45 -4.47 24.28
CA THR A 274 15.12 -5.05 24.41
C THR A 274 15.18 -6.55 24.37
N SER A 275 16.01 -7.14 25.19
CA SER A 275 15.96 -8.58 25.44
C SER A 275 14.53 -9.05 25.68
N PRO A 276 14.13 -10.17 25.07
CA PRO A 276 12.84 -10.77 25.36
C PRO A 276 12.72 -11.01 26.86
N SER A 277 11.51 -10.80 27.38
CA SER A 277 11.16 -11.13 28.76
C SER A 277 11.53 -12.59 29.03
N PRO A 278 12.03 -12.95 30.24
CA PRO A 278 12.43 -14.32 30.58
C PRO A 278 11.29 -15.32 30.67
N ARG A 279 10.22 -15.12 29.92
CA ARG A 279 9.06 -16.04 29.87
C ARG A 279 9.04 -16.98 28.67
N ASP A 280 10.01 -16.87 27.76
CA ASP A 280 10.15 -17.70 26.56
C ASP A 280 11.41 -18.60 26.61
N SER A 281 11.74 -19.10 27.78
CA SER A 281 12.72 -20.16 27.99
C SER A 281 12.07 -21.40 28.59
#